data_bd6f2000c2f0313fee376e5d09f1f0c2
#
_entry.id   bd6f2000c2f0313fee376e5d09f1f0c2
#
_cell.length_a   1.000
_cell.length_b   1.000
_cell.length_c   1.000
_cell.angle_alpha   90.00
_cell.angle_beta   90.00
_cell.angle_gamma   90.00
#
_symmetry.space_group_name_H-M   'P 1'
#
loop_
_entity.id
_entity.type
_entity.pdbx_description
1 polymer ?
#
loop_
_entity_poly.entity_id
_entity_poly.type
_entity_poly.pdbx_seq_one_letter_code
_entity_poly.pdbx_strand_id
1 'polypeptide(L)'
;MKRTETRQVKVGNLEIGHNNHVIIQSMCNIETKKADEVAKQILNLEKMGCELIRVSCMDMEDAKAIKDIKKQIHIPLVADIHFDYRLALACIEAGADKIRLNPGNIGARENVEKVVKACKEKHIPIRIGINGGSLEKDIHEKYGKPTAQGMIESAKRHVQILEDLDFYDTVLSFKSSDPLLCIEAYRLAAQTFDYPLHLGVTEAGTTMTSAIKSSLALGTLLNEGIGNTIRISVNGAPEKEIPIVKELLKDCKLIQNVPNLIACPTCGRTQWDMEPAVNEIESYLQTVNKDVTVAIMGCAVNGPGEAKHANIAIAGGKKEGLLIKKGKIIEKIPQDKIVARLKEEIDKF
;
A
#
# COMPACT_ATOMS: atom_id res chain seq x y z
N MET A 1 -14.23 -9.72 -9.61
CA MET A 1 -14.85 -8.43 -9.21
C MET A 1 -14.65 -7.42 -10.34
N LYS A 2 -15.71 -6.67 -10.74
CA LYS A 2 -15.55 -5.61 -11.76
C LYS A 2 -14.96 -4.37 -11.08
N ARG A 3 -13.81 -3.89 -11.57
CA ARG A 3 -13.19 -2.68 -11.06
C ARG A 3 -13.84 -1.44 -11.67
N THR A 4 -13.81 -0.32 -10.94
CA THR A 4 -14.22 0.99 -11.45
C THR A 4 -13.34 1.35 -12.64
N GLU A 5 -13.96 1.71 -13.76
CA GLU A 5 -13.25 2.14 -14.95
C GLU A 5 -12.66 3.54 -14.72
N THR A 6 -11.39 3.69 -15.01
CA THR A 6 -10.66 4.97 -14.87
C THR A 6 -9.76 5.17 -16.07
N ARG A 7 -9.30 6.41 -16.27
CA ARG A 7 -8.20 6.70 -17.19
C ARG A 7 -6.96 5.88 -16.81
N GLN A 8 -6.09 5.66 -17.77
CA GLN A 8 -4.76 5.08 -17.55
C GLN A 8 -3.74 6.19 -17.44
N VAL A 9 -2.86 6.11 -16.43
CA VAL A 9 -1.79 7.07 -16.19
C VAL A 9 -0.47 6.31 -16.05
N LYS A 10 0.54 6.73 -16.84
CA LYS A 10 1.87 6.12 -16.82
C LYS A 10 2.75 6.77 -15.76
N VAL A 11 3.47 5.99 -14.96
CA VAL A 11 4.43 6.44 -13.95
C VAL A 11 5.71 5.63 -14.08
N GLY A 12 6.73 6.18 -14.72
CA GLY A 12 7.92 5.41 -15.09
C GLY A 12 7.56 4.20 -15.96
N ASN A 13 7.83 3.00 -15.45
CA ASN A 13 7.47 1.73 -16.09
C ASN A 13 6.11 1.15 -15.65
N LEU A 14 5.38 1.83 -14.78
CA LEU A 14 4.08 1.39 -14.28
C LEU A 14 2.92 2.04 -15.04
N GLU A 15 1.82 1.32 -15.15
CA GLU A 15 0.55 1.81 -15.65
C GLU A 15 -0.49 1.75 -14.53
N ILE A 16 -1.03 2.92 -14.14
CA ILE A 16 -2.00 3.09 -13.07
C ILE A 16 -3.37 3.36 -13.67
N GLY A 17 -4.40 2.72 -13.16
CA GLY A 17 -5.77 2.89 -13.64
C GLY A 17 -6.22 1.79 -14.58
N HIS A 18 -7.35 2.01 -15.27
CA HIS A 18 -8.01 1.01 -16.10
C HIS A 18 -8.19 -0.32 -15.34
N ASN A 19 -7.92 -1.45 -15.96
CA ASN A 19 -8.01 -2.79 -15.35
C ASN A 19 -6.67 -3.31 -14.79
N ASN A 20 -5.66 -2.43 -14.64
CA ASN A 20 -4.37 -2.83 -14.09
C ASN A 20 -4.50 -3.24 -12.61
N HIS A 21 -3.52 -3.99 -12.11
CA HIS A 21 -3.48 -4.38 -10.70
C HIS A 21 -3.34 -3.15 -9.78
N VAL A 22 -3.62 -3.33 -8.49
CA VAL A 22 -3.47 -2.28 -7.48
C VAL A 22 -2.02 -2.14 -7.09
N ILE A 23 -1.39 -1.03 -7.45
CA ILE A 23 0.04 -0.75 -7.20
C ILE A 23 0.28 -0.51 -5.71
N ILE A 24 1.24 -1.22 -5.12
CA ILE A 24 1.68 -1.03 -3.74
C ILE A 24 2.66 0.14 -3.68
N GLN A 25 2.27 1.19 -2.97
CA GLN A 25 3.11 2.36 -2.73
C GLN A 25 3.49 2.46 -1.25
N SER A 26 4.74 2.87 -0.95
CA SER A 26 5.17 3.29 0.39
C SER A 26 5.83 4.67 0.35
N MET A 27 6.36 5.14 1.48
CA MET A 27 7.04 6.42 1.59
C MET A 27 8.22 6.31 2.55
N CYS A 28 9.39 6.79 2.11
CA CYS A 28 10.56 6.88 2.97
C CYS A 28 10.33 7.81 4.16
N ASN A 29 10.96 7.48 5.28
CA ASN A 29 10.95 8.28 6.50
C ASN A 29 12.35 8.85 6.84
N ILE A 30 13.32 8.67 5.93
CA ILE A 30 14.66 9.25 5.99
C ILE A 30 14.64 10.57 5.21
N GLU A 31 15.42 11.57 5.65
CA GLU A 31 15.58 12.85 4.94
C GLU A 31 16.13 12.59 3.52
N THR A 32 15.45 13.12 2.51
CA THR A 32 15.72 12.80 1.10
C THR A 32 17.14 13.15 0.65
N LYS A 33 17.73 14.20 1.21
CA LYS A 33 19.13 14.59 0.95
C LYS A 33 20.18 13.53 1.33
N LYS A 34 19.83 12.56 2.19
CA LYS A 34 20.66 11.41 2.52
C LYS A 34 20.48 10.29 1.47
N ALA A 35 20.87 10.58 0.23
CA ALA A 35 20.54 9.78 -0.94
C ALA A 35 20.86 8.27 -0.79
N ASP A 36 22.03 7.92 -0.26
CA ASP A 36 22.44 6.51 -0.12
C ASP A 36 21.64 5.76 0.94
N GLU A 37 21.30 6.41 2.06
CA GLU A 37 20.45 5.82 3.10
C GLU A 37 19.02 5.61 2.57
N VAL A 38 18.49 6.62 1.86
CA VAL A 38 17.15 6.55 1.22
C VAL A 38 17.12 5.46 0.16
N ALA A 39 18.13 5.38 -0.71
CA ALA A 39 18.22 4.34 -1.72
C ALA A 39 18.25 2.94 -1.09
N LYS A 40 19.02 2.75 -0.02
CA LYS A 40 19.06 1.49 0.73
C LYS A 40 17.69 1.12 1.31
N GLN A 41 16.96 2.10 1.89
CA GLN A 41 15.61 1.87 2.39
C GLN A 41 14.66 1.48 1.26
N ILE A 42 14.72 2.17 0.12
CA ILE A 42 13.90 1.86 -1.06
C ILE A 42 14.17 0.45 -1.58
N LEU A 43 15.43 0.05 -1.73
CA LEU A 43 15.81 -1.30 -2.17
C LEU A 43 15.30 -2.39 -1.22
N ASN A 44 15.25 -2.11 0.08
CA ASN A 44 14.66 -3.03 1.05
C ASN A 44 13.14 -3.14 0.85
N LEU A 45 12.44 -2.01 0.72
CA LEU A 45 11.01 -1.97 0.45
C LEU A 45 10.64 -2.64 -0.89
N GLU A 46 11.46 -2.44 -1.93
CA GLU A 46 11.32 -3.09 -3.23
C GLU A 46 11.39 -4.61 -3.11
N LYS A 47 12.37 -5.14 -2.39
CA LYS A 47 12.48 -6.59 -2.10
C LYS A 47 11.26 -7.14 -1.38
N MET A 48 10.62 -6.33 -0.54
CA MET A 48 9.39 -6.71 0.15
C MET A 48 8.14 -6.64 -0.75
N GLY A 49 8.24 -6.04 -1.94
CA GLY A 49 7.16 -5.94 -2.92
C GLY A 49 6.53 -4.55 -3.03
N CYS A 50 7.21 -3.49 -2.58
CA CYS A 50 6.84 -2.12 -2.92
C CYS A 50 7.12 -1.88 -4.41
N GLU A 51 6.16 -1.28 -5.12
CA GLU A 51 6.24 -1.06 -6.56
C GLU A 51 6.41 0.42 -6.92
N LEU A 52 6.06 1.32 -6.00
CA LEU A 52 6.12 2.77 -6.18
C LEU A 52 6.54 3.42 -4.87
N ILE A 53 7.57 4.23 -4.90
CA ILE A 53 8.07 4.87 -3.67
C ILE A 53 7.86 6.38 -3.68
N ARG A 54 7.56 6.96 -2.51
CA ARG A 54 7.46 8.41 -2.33
C ARG A 54 8.54 8.92 -1.37
N VAL A 55 9.13 10.05 -1.71
CA VAL A 55 10.06 10.81 -0.85
C VAL A 55 9.50 12.21 -0.63
N SER A 56 9.77 12.81 0.52
CA SER A 56 9.48 14.23 0.77
C SER A 56 10.53 15.11 0.09
N CYS A 57 10.12 16.27 -0.40
CA CYS A 57 11.04 17.26 -0.91
C CYS A 57 10.76 18.60 -0.22
N MET A 58 11.60 18.95 0.75
CA MET A 58 11.43 20.13 1.60
C MET A 58 12.29 21.32 1.14
N ASP A 59 13.41 21.03 0.47
CA ASP A 59 14.36 22.01 -0.01
C ASP A 59 15.03 21.58 -1.31
N MET A 60 15.96 22.43 -1.80
CA MET A 60 16.69 22.17 -3.06
C MET A 60 17.74 21.07 -2.93
N GLU A 61 18.20 20.74 -1.72
CA GLU A 61 19.13 19.63 -1.50
C GLU A 61 18.41 18.31 -1.66
N ASP A 62 17.19 18.21 -1.10
CA ASP A 62 16.30 17.06 -1.31
C ASP A 62 16.00 16.85 -2.79
N ALA A 63 15.65 17.93 -3.53
CA ALA A 63 15.36 17.85 -4.95
C ALA A 63 16.55 17.33 -5.77
N LYS A 64 17.78 17.80 -5.46
CA LYS A 64 19.00 17.34 -6.15
C LYS A 64 19.33 15.89 -5.84
N ALA A 65 19.10 15.43 -4.60
CA ALA A 65 19.36 14.07 -4.16
C ALA A 65 18.54 13.02 -4.93
N ILE A 66 17.37 13.40 -5.46
CA ILE A 66 16.54 12.49 -6.28
C ILE A 66 17.34 11.88 -7.44
N LYS A 67 18.21 12.66 -8.08
CA LYS A 67 19.05 12.16 -9.19
C LYS A 67 19.97 11.02 -8.77
N ASP A 68 20.54 11.09 -7.58
CA ASP A 68 21.46 10.08 -7.08
C ASP A 68 20.69 8.86 -6.51
N ILE A 69 19.53 9.08 -5.90
CA ILE A 69 18.61 8.01 -5.50
C ILE A 69 18.17 7.21 -6.74
N LYS A 70 17.72 7.88 -7.81
CA LYS A 70 17.22 7.25 -9.04
C LYS A 70 18.25 6.36 -9.75
N LYS A 71 19.54 6.63 -9.60
CA LYS A 71 20.62 5.77 -10.14
C LYS A 71 20.73 4.41 -9.44
N GLN A 72 20.21 4.30 -8.22
CA GLN A 72 20.40 3.14 -7.34
C GLN A 72 19.14 2.27 -7.20
N ILE A 73 17.96 2.79 -7.52
CA ILE A 73 16.67 2.11 -7.34
C ILE A 73 16.09 1.65 -8.69
N HIS A 74 15.15 0.68 -8.65
CA HIS A 74 14.54 0.12 -9.86
C HIS A 74 13.05 0.49 -10.00
N ILE A 75 12.38 0.86 -8.90
CA ILE A 75 10.97 1.27 -8.91
C ILE A 75 10.82 2.77 -9.13
N PRO A 76 9.70 3.24 -9.71
CA PRO A 76 9.44 4.66 -9.91
C PRO A 76 9.37 5.43 -8.59
N LEU A 77 9.77 6.71 -8.64
CA LEU A 77 9.86 7.61 -7.50
C LEU A 77 8.88 8.78 -7.63
N VAL A 78 8.11 9.02 -6.57
CA VAL A 78 7.20 10.16 -6.42
C VAL A 78 7.84 11.22 -5.53
N ALA A 79 7.98 12.43 -6.02
CA ALA A 79 8.38 13.58 -5.19
C ALA A 79 7.15 14.27 -4.58
N ASP A 80 7.17 14.45 -3.26
CA ASP A 80 6.09 15.08 -2.51
C ASP A 80 6.41 16.55 -2.25
N ILE A 81 5.70 17.45 -2.94
CA ILE A 81 5.89 18.89 -2.92
C ILE A 81 4.66 19.56 -2.30
N HIS A 82 4.87 20.52 -1.41
CA HIS A 82 3.74 21.18 -0.74
C HIS A 82 3.43 22.58 -1.27
N PHE A 83 4.42 23.51 -1.30
CA PHE A 83 4.14 24.93 -1.54
C PHE A 83 5.03 25.58 -2.60
N ASP A 84 6.25 25.09 -2.82
CA ASP A 84 7.20 25.75 -3.72
C ASP A 84 7.28 25.05 -5.09
N TYR A 85 6.78 25.73 -6.12
CA TYR A 85 6.82 25.22 -7.49
C TYR A 85 8.25 24.98 -8.02
N ARG A 86 9.25 25.69 -7.49
CA ARG A 86 10.66 25.56 -7.91
C ARG A 86 11.20 24.19 -7.51
N LEU A 87 10.76 23.68 -6.36
CA LEU A 87 11.09 22.30 -5.94
C LEU A 87 10.48 21.27 -6.88
N ALA A 88 9.23 21.50 -7.34
CA ALA A 88 8.60 20.61 -8.33
C ALA A 88 9.42 20.57 -9.62
N LEU A 89 9.83 21.72 -10.16
CA LEU A 89 10.67 21.81 -11.36
C LEU A 89 12.03 21.12 -11.16
N ALA A 90 12.68 21.32 -10.01
CA ALA A 90 13.95 20.68 -9.69
C ALA A 90 13.81 19.16 -9.58
N CYS A 91 12.74 18.64 -8.95
CA CYS A 91 12.47 17.21 -8.88
C CYS A 91 12.20 16.57 -10.25
N ILE A 92 11.44 17.27 -11.11
CA ILE A 92 11.20 16.85 -12.49
C ILE A 92 12.53 16.75 -13.26
N GLU A 93 13.39 17.74 -13.10
CA GLU A 93 14.71 17.76 -13.76
C GLU A 93 15.64 16.67 -13.19
N ALA A 94 15.55 16.38 -11.91
CA ALA A 94 16.30 15.31 -11.25
C ALA A 94 15.82 13.89 -11.60
N GLY A 95 14.68 13.75 -12.30
CA GLY A 95 14.18 12.48 -12.81
C GLY A 95 13.12 11.82 -11.93
N ALA A 96 12.35 12.58 -11.16
CA ALA A 96 11.16 12.06 -10.49
C ALA A 96 10.14 11.55 -11.54
N ASP A 97 9.52 10.39 -11.26
CA ASP A 97 8.56 9.77 -12.18
C ASP A 97 7.12 10.25 -11.97
N LYS A 98 6.83 10.85 -10.83
CA LYS A 98 5.53 11.48 -10.50
C LYS A 98 5.73 12.59 -9.49
N ILE A 99 4.94 13.65 -9.60
CA ILE A 99 4.91 14.73 -8.61
C ILE A 99 3.61 14.64 -7.81
N ARG A 100 3.70 14.72 -6.49
CA ARG A 100 2.53 14.96 -5.64
C ARG A 100 2.51 16.43 -5.26
N LEU A 101 1.51 17.14 -5.70
CA LEU A 101 1.24 18.52 -5.30
C LEU A 101 -0.25 18.85 -5.46
N ASN A 102 -0.68 19.92 -4.82
CA ASN A 102 -1.99 20.50 -5.05
C ASN A 102 -1.80 21.82 -5.83
N PRO A 103 -2.29 21.93 -7.07
CA PRO A 103 -2.03 23.10 -7.93
C PRO A 103 -2.39 24.43 -7.28
N GLY A 104 -3.48 24.50 -6.52
CA GLY A 104 -3.89 25.70 -5.81
C GLY A 104 -2.97 26.14 -4.66
N ASN A 105 -2.00 25.31 -4.24
CA ASN A 105 -1.11 25.61 -3.10
C ASN A 105 0.27 26.12 -3.52
N ILE A 106 0.62 26.09 -4.83
CA ILE A 106 1.96 26.46 -5.31
C ILE A 106 2.06 27.89 -5.84
N GLY A 107 1.10 28.73 -5.49
CA GLY A 107 1.11 30.17 -5.77
C GLY A 107 0.34 30.55 -7.03
N ALA A 108 0.82 31.57 -7.75
CA ALA A 108 0.14 32.15 -8.88
C ALA A 108 0.01 31.15 -10.06
N ARG A 109 -0.97 31.39 -10.94
CA ARG A 109 -1.29 30.54 -12.11
C ARG A 109 -0.06 30.27 -13.00
N GLU A 110 0.79 31.29 -13.19
CA GLU A 110 2.01 31.17 -13.99
C GLU A 110 3.00 30.12 -13.41
N ASN A 111 2.99 29.90 -12.10
CA ASN A 111 3.80 28.86 -11.45
C ASN A 111 3.25 27.47 -11.77
N VAL A 112 1.92 27.32 -11.73
CA VAL A 112 1.25 26.07 -12.11
C VAL A 112 1.53 25.74 -13.57
N GLU A 113 1.42 26.73 -14.47
CA GLU A 113 1.70 26.59 -15.91
C GLU A 113 3.13 26.10 -16.17
N LYS A 114 4.13 26.63 -15.45
CA LYS A 114 5.53 26.17 -15.56
C LYS A 114 5.67 24.70 -15.15
N VAL A 115 5.06 24.30 -14.04
CA VAL A 115 5.11 22.91 -13.56
C VAL A 115 4.39 21.98 -14.53
N VAL A 116 3.18 22.34 -14.98
CA VAL A 116 2.41 21.54 -15.93
C VAL A 116 3.15 21.40 -17.25
N LYS A 117 3.76 22.48 -17.76
CA LYS A 117 4.58 22.43 -18.97
C LYS A 117 5.74 21.44 -18.83
N ALA A 118 6.49 21.51 -17.74
CA ALA A 118 7.59 20.59 -17.49
C ALA A 118 7.11 19.14 -17.34
N CYS A 119 5.96 18.92 -16.69
CA CYS A 119 5.33 17.60 -16.59
C CYS A 119 4.91 17.05 -17.94
N LYS A 120 4.31 17.88 -18.82
CA LYS A 120 3.95 17.48 -20.20
C LYS A 120 5.17 17.09 -21.01
N GLU A 121 6.21 17.91 -21.00
CA GLU A 121 7.44 17.69 -21.77
C GLU A 121 8.16 16.39 -21.39
N LYS A 122 8.08 15.99 -20.12
CA LYS A 122 8.73 14.77 -19.59
C LYS A 122 7.75 13.62 -19.33
N HIS A 123 6.48 13.77 -19.67
CA HIS A 123 5.41 12.76 -19.44
C HIS A 123 5.32 12.33 -17.97
N ILE A 124 5.41 13.29 -17.04
CA ILE A 124 5.36 13.06 -15.59
C ILE A 124 3.97 13.38 -15.07
N PRO A 125 3.24 12.42 -14.51
CA PRO A 125 1.91 12.67 -13.96
C PRO A 125 1.95 13.42 -12.62
N ILE A 126 0.83 14.10 -12.34
CA ILE A 126 0.61 14.82 -11.08
C ILE A 126 -0.40 14.07 -10.22
N ARG A 127 -0.12 13.91 -8.93
CA ARG A 127 -1.11 13.45 -7.97
C ARG A 127 -1.61 14.60 -7.10
N ILE A 128 -2.90 14.87 -7.19
CA ILE A 128 -3.63 15.76 -6.28
C ILE A 128 -3.98 14.99 -5.01
N GLY A 129 -3.60 15.51 -3.85
CA GLY A 129 -3.83 14.85 -2.55
C GLY A 129 -4.68 15.69 -1.62
N ILE A 130 -5.96 15.37 -1.53
CA ILE A 130 -6.89 16.00 -0.59
C ILE A 130 -6.84 15.28 0.75
N ASN A 131 -6.64 16.03 1.83
CA ASN A 131 -6.70 15.52 3.19
C ASN A 131 -7.83 16.26 3.93
N GLY A 132 -8.69 15.52 4.62
CA GLY A 132 -9.81 16.09 5.36
C GLY A 132 -9.39 17.13 6.41
N GLY A 133 -8.21 16.97 7.02
CA GLY A 133 -7.68 17.89 8.02
C GLY A 133 -7.04 19.18 7.48
N SER A 134 -6.90 19.34 6.14
CA SER A 134 -6.21 20.49 5.52
C SER A 134 -6.99 21.04 4.32
N LEU A 135 -8.32 21.07 4.41
CA LEU A 135 -9.18 21.70 3.41
C LEU A 135 -9.03 23.22 3.46
N GLU A 136 -9.33 23.87 2.33
CA GLU A 136 -9.33 25.31 2.18
C GLU A 136 -10.30 25.96 3.18
N LYS A 137 -9.95 27.17 3.66
CA LYS A 137 -10.68 27.86 4.74
C LYS A 137 -12.16 28.07 4.40
N ASP A 138 -12.47 28.48 3.18
CA ASP A 138 -13.84 28.70 2.71
C ASP A 138 -14.66 27.40 2.66
N ILE A 139 -14.05 26.28 2.28
CA ILE A 139 -14.69 24.96 2.33
C ILE A 139 -14.96 24.56 3.79
N HIS A 140 -13.98 24.80 4.67
CA HIS A 140 -14.14 24.52 6.09
C HIS A 140 -15.27 25.36 6.70
N GLU A 141 -15.34 26.64 6.36
CA GLU A 141 -16.42 27.54 6.81
C GLU A 141 -17.80 27.10 6.30
N LYS A 142 -17.88 26.67 5.03
CA LYS A 142 -19.11 26.19 4.38
C LYS A 142 -19.68 24.92 5.02
N TYR A 143 -18.82 23.95 5.35
CA TYR A 143 -19.25 22.63 5.83
C TYR A 143 -19.12 22.45 7.36
N GLY A 144 -18.46 23.37 8.08
CA GLY A 144 -18.25 23.35 9.54
C GLY A 144 -17.28 22.27 10.04
N LYS A 145 -17.08 21.21 9.26
CA LYS A 145 -16.17 20.08 9.54
C LYS A 145 -15.75 19.41 8.22
N PRO A 146 -14.72 18.55 8.23
CA PRO A 146 -14.39 17.73 7.06
C PRO A 146 -15.58 16.84 6.66
N THR A 147 -15.97 16.91 5.38
CA THR A 147 -17.03 16.10 4.79
C THR A 147 -16.57 15.55 3.43
N ALA A 148 -17.18 14.46 2.97
CA ALA A 148 -16.90 13.90 1.65
C ALA A 148 -17.17 14.95 0.55
N GLN A 149 -18.28 15.69 0.64
CA GLN A 149 -18.63 16.74 -0.31
C GLN A 149 -17.60 17.88 -0.33
N GLY A 150 -17.12 18.32 0.83
CA GLY A 150 -16.06 19.34 0.92
C GLY A 150 -14.75 18.86 0.30
N MET A 151 -14.38 17.60 0.53
CA MET A 151 -13.18 17.01 -0.09
C MET A 151 -13.32 16.93 -1.62
N ILE A 152 -14.49 16.58 -2.15
CA ILE A 152 -14.73 16.57 -3.60
C ILE A 152 -14.74 17.98 -4.18
N GLU A 153 -15.31 18.96 -3.47
CA GLU A 153 -15.28 20.37 -3.93
C GLU A 153 -13.85 20.89 -4.02
N SER A 154 -12.98 20.61 -3.04
CA SER A 154 -11.56 20.90 -3.08
C SER A 154 -10.88 20.24 -4.26
N ALA A 155 -11.13 18.93 -4.47
CA ALA A 155 -10.55 18.22 -5.61
C ALA A 155 -10.95 18.82 -6.95
N LYS A 156 -12.23 19.16 -7.14
CA LYS A 156 -12.73 19.78 -8.37
C LYS A 156 -11.97 21.06 -8.72
N ARG A 157 -11.70 21.91 -7.72
CA ARG A 157 -10.93 23.16 -7.94
C ARG A 157 -9.53 22.87 -8.45
N HIS A 158 -8.84 21.92 -7.83
CA HIS A 158 -7.48 21.55 -8.23
C HIS A 158 -7.44 20.83 -9.58
N VAL A 159 -8.40 19.95 -9.86
CA VAL A 159 -8.54 19.26 -11.14
C VAL A 159 -8.82 20.27 -12.26
N GLN A 160 -9.75 21.19 -12.06
CA GLN A 160 -10.09 22.21 -13.04
C GLN A 160 -8.87 23.04 -13.48
N ILE A 161 -7.98 23.40 -12.54
CA ILE A 161 -6.74 24.13 -12.86
C ILE A 161 -5.86 23.31 -13.84
N LEU A 162 -5.78 22.01 -13.68
CA LEU A 162 -4.99 21.14 -14.58
C LEU A 162 -5.70 20.95 -15.93
N GLU A 163 -7.02 20.73 -15.91
CA GLU A 163 -7.82 20.57 -17.14
C GLU A 163 -7.85 21.84 -17.98
N ASP A 164 -7.89 23.02 -17.37
CA ASP A 164 -7.77 24.33 -18.07
C ASP A 164 -6.42 24.47 -18.79
N LEU A 165 -5.44 23.69 -18.42
CA LEU A 165 -4.12 23.59 -19.04
C LEU A 165 -3.97 22.36 -19.93
N ASP A 166 -5.06 21.67 -20.30
CA ASP A 166 -5.06 20.42 -21.07
C ASP A 166 -4.17 19.34 -20.45
N PHE A 167 -4.14 19.22 -19.10
CA PHE A 167 -3.36 18.23 -18.38
C PHE A 167 -4.25 17.20 -17.71
N TYR A 168 -4.18 15.95 -18.19
CA TYR A 168 -5.03 14.84 -17.78
C TYR A 168 -4.27 13.67 -17.15
N ASP A 169 -2.93 13.67 -17.15
CA ASP A 169 -2.11 12.65 -16.48
C ASP A 169 -2.14 12.86 -14.96
N THR A 170 -3.32 12.64 -14.38
CA THR A 170 -3.63 13.00 -13.00
C THR A 170 -4.10 11.78 -12.21
N VAL A 171 -3.65 11.68 -10.96
CA VAL A 171 -4.10 10.71 -9.96
C VAL A 171 -4.70 11.47 -8.77
N LEU A 172 -5.79 10.99 -8.20
CA LEU A 172 -6.43 11.65 -7.06
C LEU A 172 -6.30 10.83 -5.78
N SER A 173 -6.25 11.49 -4.64
CA SER A 173 -6.35 10.83 -3.34
C SER A 173 -7.15 11.65 -2.34
N PHE A 174 -7.99 10.96 -1.53
CA PHE A 174 -8.92 11.55 -0.56
C PHE A 174 -8.69 10.89 0.80
N LYS A 175 -7.84 11.47 1.64
CA LYS A 175 -7.43 10.86 2.89
C LYS A 175 -8.09 11.52 4.09
N SER A 176 -8.50 10.68 5.03
CA SER A 176 -8.97 11.08 6.35
C SER A 176 -8.39 10.14 7.40
N SER A 177 -8.32 10.59 8.65
CA SER A 177 -8.04 9.76 9.82
C SER A 177 -9.28 8.99 10.30
N ASP A 178 -10.48 9.43 9.87
CA ASP A 178 -11.75 8.74 10.04
C ASP A 178 -11.97 7.75 8.88
N PRO A 179 -12.02 6.43 9.13
CA PRO A 179 -12.22 5.42 8.10
C PRO A 179 -13.55 5.56 7.35
N LEU A 180 -14.63 5.98 8.03
CA LEU A 180 -15.95 6.10 7.41
C LEU A 180 -16.00 7.29 6.45
N LEU A 181 -15.47 8.44 6.88
CA LEU A 181 -15.32 9.60 6.00
C LEU A 181 -14.43 9.28 4.80
N CYS A 182 -13.37 8.49 5.02
CA CYS A 182 -12.49 8.04 3.94
C CYS A 182 -13.27 7.22 2.90
N ILE A 183 -14.10 6.25 3.34
CA ILE A 183 -14.96 5.44 2.47
C ILE A 183 -15.92 6.33 1.67
N GLU A 184 -16.65 7.23 2.34
CA GLU A 184 -17.61 8.13 1.69
C GLU A 184 -16.93 9.02 0.64
N ALA A 185 -15.77 9.60 0.97
CA ALA A 185 -15.04 10.48 0.07
C ALA A 185 -14.56 9.73 -1.20
N TYR A 186 -14.02 8.52 -1.07
CA TYR A 186 -13.58 7.74 -2.24
C TYR A 186 -14.75 7.20 -3.07
N ARG A 187 -15.87 6.82 -2.45
CA ARG A 187 -17.09 6.44 -3.20
C ARG A 187 -17.60 7.62 -4.04
N LEU A 188 -17.68 8.79 -3.43
CA LEU A 188 -18.12 10.00 -4.14
C LEU A 188 -17.10 10.41 -5.21
N ALA A 189 -15.81 10.27 -4.95
CA ALA A 189 -14.75 10.52 -5.93
C ALA A 189 -14.86 9.59 -7.14
N ALA A 190 -15.09 8.28 -6.94
CA ALA A 190 -15.25 7.31 -8.01
C ALA A 190 -16.49 7.54 -8.88
N GLN A 191 -17.51 8.23 -8.33
CA GLN A 191 -18.71 8.65 -9.08
C GLN A 191 -18.52 9.98 -9.80
N THR A 192 -17.58 10.82 -9.33
CA THR A 192 -17.40 12.19 -9.80
C THR A 192 -16.30 12.31 -10.86
N PHE A 193 -15.25 11.50 -10.75
CA PHE A 193 -14.04 11.59 -11.56
C PHE A 193 -13.73 10.25 -12.25
N ASP A 194 -13.15 10.32 -13.43
CA ASP A 194 -12.61 9.17 -14.16
C ASP A 194 -11.09 8.99 -13.97
N TYR A 195 -10.47 9.74 -13.06
CA TYR A 195 -9.06 9.65 -12.71
C TYR A 195 -8.75 8.47 -11.80
N PRO A 196 -7.57 7.82 -11.93
CA PRO A 196 -7.14 6.79 -11.01
C PRO A 196 -7.06 7.30 -9.56
N LEU A 197 -7.44 6.43 -8.61
CA LEU A 197 -7.50 6.75 -7.20
C LEU A 197 -6.36 6.09 -6.42
N HIS A 198 -5.61 6.90 -5.65
CA HIS A 198 -4.63 6.44 -4.69
C HIS A 198 -5.26 6.32 -3.31
N LEU A 199 -5.47 5.10 -2.85
CA LEU A 199 -6.10 4.82 -1.55
C LEU A 199 -5.12 4.98 -0.39
N GLY A 200 -5.64 5.45 0.74
CA GLY A 200 -4.92 5.50 2.00
C GLY A 200 -5.70 6.20 3.10
N VAL A 201 -5.54 5.71 4.33
CA VAL A 201 -5.94 6.41 5.55
C VAL A 201 -4.75 7.22 6.05
N THR A 202 -4.96 8.47 6.44
CA THR A 202 -3.91 9.31 7.04
C THR A 202 -3.97 9.24 8.56
N GLU A 203 -2.83 9.49 9.25
CA GLU A 203 -2.78 9.50 10.72
C GLU A 203 -3.40 8.24 11.35
N ALA A 204 -3.09 7.09 10.75
CA ALA A 204 -3.74 5.84 11.11
C ALA A 204 -3.27 5.24 12.45
N GLY A 205 -2.15 5.75 13.00
CA GLY A 205 -1.64 5.37 14.32
C GLY A 205 -0.60 4.25 14.30
N THR A 206 -0.54 3.47 15.38
CA THR A 206 0.39 2.32 15.51
C THR A 206 0.09 1.23 14.49
N THR A 207 0.97 0.24 14.36
CA THR A 207 0.81 -0.87 13.41
C THR A 207 -0.55 -1.54 13.51
N MET A 208 -1.00 -1.88 14.74
CA MET A 208 -2.31 -2.51 14.94
C MET A 208 -3.47 -1.58 14.57
N THR A 209 -3.47 -0.35 15.07
CA THR A 209 -4.55 0.61 14.79
C THR A 209 -4.62 0.94 13.30
N SER A 210 -3.46 1.08 12.66
CA SER A 210 -3.37 1.33 11.23
C SER A 210 -3.89 0.16 10.41
N ALA A 211 -3.52 -1.08 10.78
CA ALA A 211 -4.02 -2.28 10.11
C ALA A 211 -5.56 -2.35 10.19
N ILE A 212 -6.14 -2.11 11.37
CA ILE A 212 -7.60 -2.14 11.56
C ILE A 212 -8.29 -1.04 10.73
N LYS A 213 -7.87 0.22 10.87
CA LYS A 213 -8.47 1.36 10.15
C LYS A 213 -8.35 1.19 8.63
N SER A 214 -7.16 0.80 8.17
CA SER A 214 -6.90 0.62 6.75
C SER A 214 -7.67 -0.58 6.17
N SER A 215 -7.75 -1.70 6.88
CA SER A 215 -8.53 -2.86 6.44
C SER A 215 -10.02 -2.52 6.35
N LEU A 216 -10.56 -1.79 7.32
CA LEU A 216 -11.95 -1.32 7.27
C LEU A 216 -12.19 -0.41 6.06
N ALA A 217 -11.42 0.67 5.92
CA ALA A 217 -11.67 1.65 4.87
C ALA A 217 -11.28 1.13 3.48
N LEU A 218 -10.02 0.68 3.34
CA LEU A 218 -9.48 0.35 2.03
C LEU A 218 -9.96 -1.02 1.56
N GLY A 219 -10.16 -1.99 2.47
CA GLY A 219 -10.76 -3.27 2.15
C GLY A 219 -12.19 -3.13 1.62
N THR A 220 -13.01 -2.28 2.22
CA THR A 220 -14.35 -1.95 1.72
C THR A 220 -14.28 -1.40 0.29
N LEU A 221 -13.44 -0.39 0.05
CA LEU A 221 -13.30 0.23 -1.28
C LEU A 221 -12.75 -0.74 -2.33
N LEU A 222 -11.74 -1.52 -1.98
CA LEU A 222 -11.16 -2.53 -2.87
C LEU A 222 -12.19 -3.59 -3.27
N ASN A 223 -13.03 -4.04 -2.33
CA ASN A 223 -14.13 -4.98 -2.60
C ASN A 223 -15.26 -4.37 -3.45
N GLU A 224 -15.35 -3.06 -3.52
CA GLU A 224 -16.24 -2.32 -4.43
C GLU A 224 -15.59 -2.05 -5.80
N GLY A 225 -14.34 -2.47 -5.99
CA GLY A 225 -13.56 -2.23 -7.21
C GLY A 225 -12.94 -0.85 -7.29
N ILE A 226 -12.94 -0.06 -6.20
CA ILE A 226 -12.41 1.31 -6.14
C ILE A 226 -10.94 1.27 -5.73
N GLY A 227 -10.10 2.07 -6.41
CA GLY A 227 -8.68 2.26 -6.08
C GLY A 227 -7.72 1.58 -7.03
N ASN A 228 -6.66 2.27 -7.40
CA ASN A 228 -5.67 1.85 -8.40
C ASN A 228 -4.25 1.77 -7.82
N THR A 229 -3.97 2.53 -6.79
CA THR A 229 -2.76 2.42 -5.97
C THR A 229 -3.12 2.51 -4.49
N ILE A 230 -2.32 1.93 -3.61
CA ILE A 230 -2.61 1.85 -2.18
C ILE A 230 -1.35 2.14 -1.33
N ARG A 231 -1.53 2.88 -0.22
CA ARG A 231 -0.55 2.99 0.85
C ARG A 231 -1.20 2.81 2.22
N ILE A 232 -0.68 1.90 3.00
CA ILE A 232 -0.95 1.80 4.44
C ILE A 232 0.03 2.74 5.16
N SER A 233 -0.46 3.63 6.03
CA SER A 233 0.40 4.58 6.76
C SER A 233 0.52 4.13 8.21
N VAL A 234 1.75 3.85 8.67
CA VAL A 234 2.04 3.37 10.02
C VAL A 234 2.97 4.36 10.71
N ASN A 235 2.75 4.61 12.01
CA ASN A 235 3.75 5.30 12.82
C ASN A 235 4.94 4.36 13.07
N GLY A 236 6.06 4.64 12.42
CA GLY A 236 7.30 3.84 12.51
C GLY A 236 7.96 3.60 11.16
N ALA A 237 8.72 2.51 11.08
CA ALA A 237 9.45 2.14 9.87
C ALA A 237 8.48 1.74 8.75
N PRO A 238 8.67 2.24 7.51
CA PRO A 238 7.78 1.97 6.38
C PRO A 238 7.77 0.49 5.96
N GLU A 239 8.76 -0.29 6.34
CA GLU A 239 8.80 -1.74 6.15
C GLU A 239 7.60 -2.45 6.79
N LYS A 240 7.01 -1.87 7.85
CA LYS A 240 5.80 -2.41 8.49
C LYS A 240 4.54 -2.23 7.65
N GLU A 241 4.56 -1.33 6.66
CA GLU A 241 3.41 -1.06 5.79
C GLU A 241 3.19 -2.23 4.80
N ILE A 242 4.27 -2.82 4.27
CA ILE A 242 4.21 -3.79 3.17
C ILE A 242 3.51 -5.12 3.55
N PRO A 243 3.79 -5.75 4.69
CA PRO A 243 3.07 -6.97 5.07
C PRO A 243 1.55 -6.73 5.21
N ILE A 244 1.15 -5.59 5.78
CA ILE A 244 -0.27 -5.26 5.98
C ILE A 244 -0.98 -5.08 4.63
N VAL A 245 -0.37 -4.35 3.69
CA VAL A 245 -0.98 -4.12 2.37
C VAL A 245 -1.05 -5.41 1.56
N LYS A 246 -0.02 -6.26 1.62
CA LYS A 246 -0.04 -7.57 0.94
C LYS A 246 -1.14 -8.46 1.48
N GLU A 247 -1.28 -8.55 2.80
CA GLU A 247 -2.34 -9.33 3.43
C GLU A 247 -3.72 -8.81 3.01
N LEU A 248 -3.94 -7.49 3.06
CA LEU A 248 -5.19 -6.88 2.64
C LEU A 248 -5.52 -7.17 1.16
N LEU A 249 -4.55 -7.00 0.26
CA LEU A 249 -4.76 -7.26 -1.17
C LEU A 249 -4.98 -8.75 -1.46
N LYS A 250 -4.33 -9.64 -0.74
CA LYS A 250 -4.54 -11.10 -0.81
C LYS A 250 -5.98 -11.45 -0.40
N ASP A 251 -6.43 -10.95 0.75
CA ASP A 251 -7.78 -11.21 1.25
C ASP A 251 -8.87 -10.64 0.33
N CYS A 252 -8.59 -9.53 -0.34
CA CYS A 252 -9.43 -8.98 -1.42
C CYS A 252 -9.27 -9.73 -2.77
N LYS A 253 -8.42 -10.77 -2.86
CA LYS A 253 -8.14 -11.55 -4.09
C LYS A 253 -7.61 -10.69 -5.25
N LEU A 254 -6.83 -9.68 -4.93
CA LEU A 254 -6.28 -8.72 -5.91
C LEU A 254 -4.80 -8.97 -6.25
N ILE A 255 -4.12 -9.82 -5.47
CA ILE A 255 -2.76 -10.28 -5.77
C ILE A 255 -2.66 -11.80 -5.65
N GLN A 256 -1.70 -12.37 -6.35
CA GLN A 256 -1.37 -13.81 -6.36
C GLN A 256 0.05 -14.01 -5.83
N ASN A 257 0.43 -15.27 -5.65
CA ASN A 257 1.75 -15.67 -5.15
C ASN A 257 2.07 -15.11 -3.75
N VAL A 258 1.06 -14.91 -2.93
CA VAL A 258 1.20 -14.53 -1.52
C VAL A 258 0.73 -15.69 -0.64
N PRO A 259 1.62 -16.26 0.18
CA PRO A 259 1.26 -17.40 1.02
C PRO A 259 0.20 -17.02 2.06
N ASN A 260 -0.58 -18.02 2.46
CA ASN A 260 -1.62 -17.87 3.48
C ASN A 260 -1.29 -18.72 4.70
N LEU A 261 -1.31 -18.13 5.89
CA LEU A 261 -1.18 -18.85 7.16
C LEU A 261 -2.53 -18.94 7.84
N ILE A 262 -2.95 -20.16 8.18
CA ILE A 262 -4.11 -20.44 9.01
C ILE A 262 -3.61 -20.95 10.35
N ALA A 263 -3.79 -20.18 11.41
CA ALA A 263 -3.44 -20.57 12.77
C ALA A 263 -4.71 -20.81 13.60
N CYS A 264 -4.78 -21.95 14.26
CA CYS A 264 -5.85 -22.26 15.20
C CYS A 264 -5.80 -21.31 16.41
N PRO A 265 -6.91 -20.68 16.82
CA PRO A 265 -6.95 -19.96 18.08
C PRO A 265 -6.74 -20.94 19.22
N THR A 266 -5.84 -20.62 20.14
CA THR A 266 -5.57 -21.46 21.31
C THR A 266 -6.81 -21.61 22.17
N CYS A 267 -7.14 -22.85 22.54
CA CYS A 267 -8.28 -23.17 23.41
C CYS A 267 -7.88 -24.29 24.41
N GLY A 268 -8.79 -24.69 25.28
CA GLY A 268 -8.52 -25.74 26.28
C GLY A 268 -8.16 -27.12 25.70
N ARG A 269 -8.28 -27.33 24.38
CA ARG A 269 -7.85 -28.55 23.67
C ARG A 269 -6.45 -28.47 23.11
N THR A 270 -5.80 -27.30 23.14
CA THR A 270 -4.43 -27.11 22.62
C THR A 270 -3.47 -27.98 23.43
N GLN A 271 -2.63 -28.78 22.77
CA GLN A 271 -1.80 -29.80 23.39
C GLN A 271 -0.30 -29.46 23.34
N TRP A 272 0.06 -28.32 22.77
CA TRP A 272 1.45 -27.87 22.65
C TRP A 272 1.50 -26.33 22.57
N ASP A 273 2.66 -25.77 22.90
CA ASP A 273 2.91 -24.34 22.70
C ASP A 273 3.20 -24.07 21.24
N MET A 274 2.16 -23.64 20.49
CA MET A 274 2.26 -23.41 19.05
C MET A 274 2.65 -21.99 18.69
N GLU A 275 2.55 -21.02 19.60
CA GLU A 275 2.77 -19.60 19.29
C GLU A 275 4.17 -19.32 18.71
N PRO A 276 5.29 -19.86 19.26
CA PRO A 276 6.60 -19.69 18.68
C PRO A 276 6.69 -20.23 17.24
N ALA A 277 6.09 -21.39 16.98
CA ALA A 277 6.08 -22.00 15.65
C ALA A 277 5.25 -21.20 14.65
N VAL A 278 4.10 -20.66 15.07
CA VAL A 278 3.26 -19.78 14.25
C VAL A 278 4.05 -18.53 13.86
N ASN A 279 4.66 -17.84 14.82
CA ASN A 279 5.43 -16.61 14.58
C ASN A 279 6.63 -16.83 13.65
N GLU A 280 7.32 -17.98 13.82
CA GLU A 280 8.48 -18.33 12.98
C GLU A 280 8.05 -18.68 11.55
N ILE A 281 6.97 -19.43 11.38
CA ILE A 281 6.44 -19.75 10.04
C ILE A 281 5.84 -18.52 9.38
N GLU A 282 5.12 -17.66 10.11
CA GLU A 282 4.61 -16.38 9.57
C GLU A 282 5.75 -15.51 9.01
N SER A 283 6.83 -15.35 9.80
CA SER A 283 8.02 -14.61 9.37
C SER A 283 8.68 -15.25 8.15
N TYR A 284 8.74 -16.57 8.10
CA TYR A 284 9.28 -17.29 6.96
C TYR A 284 8.43 -17.11 5.70
N LEU A 285 7.12 -17.19 5.82
CA LEU A 285 6.20 -17.01 4.71
C LEU A 285 6.30 -15.62 4.07
N GLN A 286 6.70 -14.58 4.81
CA GLN A 286 6.95 -13.25 4.23
C GLN A 286 8.07 -13.24 3.17
N THR A 287 8.96 -14.24 3.19
CA THR A 287 10.05 -14.41 2.21
C THR A 287 9.66 -15.30 1.02
N VAL A 288 8.49 -15.93 1.07
CA VAL A 288 8.00 -16.90 0.08
C VAL A 288 7.12 -16.19 -0.95
N ASN A 289 7.32 -16.49 -2.23
CA ASN A 289 6.52 -15.96 -3.34
C ASN A 289 5.80 -17.10 -4.06
N LYS A 290 4.82 -17.71 -3.37
CA LYS A 290 4.04 -18.87 -3.84
C LYS A 290 2.61 -18.81 -3.28
N ASP A 291 1.63 -19.28 -4.03
CA ASP A 291 0.24 -19.45 -3.55
C ASP A 291 0.12 -20.73 -2.70
N VAL A 292 0.75 -20.75 -1.54
CA VAL A 292 0.71 -21.87 -0.61
C VAL A 292 -0.09 -21.50 0.65
N THR A 293 -1.05 -22.36 1.02
CA THR A 293 -1.76 -22.25 2.29
C THR A 293 -1.16 -23.22 3.29
N VAL A 294 -0.61 -22.70 4.37
CA VAL A 294 -0.06 -23.44 5.49
C VAL A 294 -0.99 -23.34 6.69
N ALA A 295 -1.29 -24.46 7.35
CA ALA A 295 -2.14 -24.47 8.55
C ALA A 295 -1.41 -25.03 9.76
N ILE A 296 -1.49 -24.34 10.90
CA ILE A 296 -0.93 -24.79 12.17
C ILE A 296 -2.05 -24.93 13.18
N MET A 297 -2.31 -26.18 13.60
CA MET A 297 -3.43 -26.55 14.46
C MET A 297 -2.97 -27.03 15.84
N GLY A 298 -3.67 -26.60 16.89
CA GLY A 298 -3.29 -26.83 18.28
C GLY A 298 -3.63 -28.22 18.84
N CYS A 299 -4.47 -29.02 18.15
CA CYS A 299 -4.85 -30.34 18.61
C CYS A 299 -5.11 -31.33 17.47
N ALA A 300 -4.96 -32.61 17.76
CA ALA A 300 -5.23 -33.70 16.81
C ALA A 300 -6.74 -34.01 16.61
N VAL A 301 -7.63 -33.43 17.41
CA VAL A 301 -9.08 -33.74 17.37
C VAL A 301 -9.73 -33.05 16.19
N ASN A 302 -9.72 -31.71 16.15
CA ASN A 302 -10.33 -30.93 15.07
C ASN A 302 -9.30 -30.53 14.00
N GLY A 303 -8.02 -30.52 14.36
CA GLY A 303 -6.93 -30.06 13.49
C GLY A 303 -6.91 -30.68 12.11
N PRO A 304 -7.02 -32.02 11.95
CA PRO A 304 -7.03 -32.63 10.63
C PRO A 304 -8.23 -32.20 9.75
N GLY A 305 -9.40 -31.98 10.37
CA GLY A 305 -10.61 -31.52 9.66
C GLY A 305 -10.49 -30.06 9.20
N GLU A 306 -10.04 -29.19 10.10
CA GLU A 306 -9.86 -27.75 9.82
C GLU A 306 -8.71 -27.50 8.83
N ALA A 307 -7.66 -28.34 8.89
CA ALA A 307 -6.51 -28.28 8.01
C ALA A 307 -6.77 -28.89 6.60
N LYS A 308 -7.94 -29.49 6.36
CA LYS A 308 -8.24 -30.25 5.12
C LYS A 308 -8.04 -29.44 3.83
N HIS A 309 -8.28 -28.15 3.88
CA HIS A 309 -8.21 -27.26 2.73
C HIS A 309 -6.85 -26.59 2.57
N ALA A 310 -5.91 -26.77 3.54
CA ALA A 310 -4.55 -26.27 3.39
C ALA A 310 -3.72 -27.19 2.49
N ASN A 311 -2.74 -26.57 1.81
CA ASN A 311 -1.78 -27.34 1.00
C ASN A 311 -0.87 -28.17 1.90
N ILE A 312 -0.42 -27.56 3.02
CA ILE A 312 0.46 -28.14 4.01
C ILE A 312 -0.09 -27.78 5.40
N ALA A 313 -0.16 -28.75 6.31
CA ALA A 313 -0.63 -28.47 7.66
C ALA A 313 0.06 -29.31 8.71
N ILE A 314 0.10 -28.77 9.94
CA ILE A 314 0.43 -29.51 11.16
C ILE A 314 -0.79 -29.53 12.08
N ALA A 315 -1.14 -30.70 12.59
CA ALA A 315 -2.03 -30.86 13.73
C ALA A 315 -1.20 -31.35 14.94
N GLY A 316 -0.95 -30.43 15.89
CA GLY A 316 -0.06 -30.71 17.01
C GLY A 316 -0.68 -31.57 18.08
N GLY A 317 0.15 -32.33 18.80
CA GLY A 317 -0.17 -33.13 19.94
C GLY A 317 0.88 -32.96 21.07
N LYS A 318 0.79 -33.74 22.15
CA LYS A 318 1.62 -33.54 23.38
C LYS A 318 3.13 -33.65 23.18
N LYS A 319 3.60 -34.45 22.23
CA LYS A 319 5.04 -34.65 21.97
C LYS A 319 5.36 -34.67 20.47
N GLU A 320 4.37 -34.85 19.65
CA GLU A 320 4.48 -34.99 18.21
C GLU A 320 3.35 -34.24 17.49
N GLY A 321 3.53 -33.89 16.24
CA GLY A 321 2.52 -33.36 15.36
C GLY A 321 2.30 -34.27 14.15
N LEU A 322 1.11 -34.17 13.56
CA LEU A 322 0.75 -34.84 12.32
C LEU A 322 0.97 -33.88 11.16
N LEU A 323 1.91 -34.21 10.24
CA LEU A 323 2.05 -33.51 8.98
C LEU A 323 0.95 -33.97 8.03
N ILE A 324 0.21 -33.01 7.49
CA ILE A 324 -0.91 -33.23 6.60
C ILE A 324 -0.62 -32.49 5.29
N LYS A 325 -0.80 -33.19 4.17
CA LYS A 325 -0.72 -32.58 2.81
C LYS A 325 -1.98 -32.91 2.04
N LYS A 326 -2.65 -31.88 1.51
CA LYS A 326 -3.89 -32.05 0.73
C LYS A 326 -4.92 -32.93 1.46
N GLY A 327 -5.07 -32.75 2.76
CA GLY A 327 -6.02 -33.46 3.62
C GLY A 327 -5.61 -34.89 4.01
N LYS A 328 -4.40 -35.36 3.65
CA LYS A 328 -3.90 -36.68 4.03
C LYS A 328 -2.74 -36.57 5.02
N ILE A 329 -2.81 -37.37 6.09
CA ILE A 329 -1.69 -37.50 7.03
C ILE A 329 -0.55 -38.22 6.34
N ILE A 330 0.62 -37.57 6.32
CA ILE A 330 1.84 -38.09 5.66
C ILE A 330 2.83 -38.65 6.65
N GLU A 331 2.99 -37.96 7.80
CA GLU A 331 4.07 -38.24 8.73
C GLU A 331 3.68 -37.81 10.15
N LYS A 332 4.25 -38.48 11.16
CA LYS A 332 4.30 -38.01 12.53
C LYS A 332 5.67 -37.39 12.79
N ILE A 333 5.69 -36.18 13.31
CA ILE A 333 6.90 -35.37 13.47
C ILE A 333 7.08 -35.06 14.97
N PRO A 334 8.25 -35.23 15.54
CA PRO A 334 8.58 -34.74 16.88
C PRO A 334 8.37 -33.23 16.95
N GLN A 335 7.85 -32.71 18.07
CA GLN A 335 7.44 -31.32 18.22
C GLN A 335 8.58 -30.33 17.93
N ASP A 336 9.80 -30.63 18.32
CA ASP A 336 11.02 -29.83 18.10
C ASP A 336 11.45 -29.74 16.63
N LYS A 337 10.93 -30.62 15.77
CA LYS A 337 11.22 -30.65 14.34
C LYS A 337 10.12 -30.06 13.44
N ILE A 338 8.99 -29.67 14.01
CA ILE A 338 7.81 -29.21 13.26
C ILE A 338 8.15 -28.04 12.33
N VAL A 339 8.79 -27.00 12.85
CA VAL A 339 9.09 -25.78 12.09
C VAL A 339 10.03 -26.06 10.92
N ALA A 340 11.13 -26.78 11.18
CA ALA A 340 12.09 -27.17 10.14
C ALA A 340 11.40 -27.97 9.04
N ARG A 341 10.57 -28.93 9.42
CA ARG A 341 9.88 -29.81 8.48
C ARG A 341 8.81 -29.07 7.66
N LEU A 342 8.13 -28.08 8.26
CA LEU A 342 7.18 -27.20 7.54
C LEU A 342 7.92 -26.37 6.48
N LYS A 343 9.04 -25.74 6.83
CA LYS A 343 9.85 -24.96 5.89
C LYS A 343 10.30 -25.81 4.69
N GLU A 344 10.80 -27.03 4.93
CA GLU A 344 11.16 -27.96 3.87
C GLU A 344 9.99 -28.26 2.91
N GLU A 345 8.77 -28.43 3.45
CA GLU A 345 7.60 -28.71 2.62
C GLU A 345 7.10 -27.48 1.86
N ILE A 346 7.24 -26.30 2.44
CA ILE A 346 6.94 -25.02 1.77
C ILE A 346 7.91 -24.79 0.62
N ASP A 347 9.21 -25.12 0.80
CA ASP A 347 10.22 -24.97 -0.26
C ASP A 347 9.98 -25.90 -1.45
N LYS A 348 9.47 -27.10 -1.18
CA LYS A 348 9.14 -28.11 -2.22
C LYS A 348 7.82 -27.83 -2.95
N PHE A 349 6.98 -26.92 -2.44
CA PHE A 349 5.70 -26.57 -3.03
C PHE A 349 5.90 -25.71 -4.30
#